data_cfe97e04b73fc1eac995333b2c795440
#
_entry.id   cfe97e04b73fc1eac995333b2c795440
#
_cell.length_a   1.000
_cell.length_b   1.000
_cell.length_c   1.000
_cell.angle_alpha   90.00
_cell.angle_beta   90.00
_cell.angle_gamma   90.00
#
_symmetry.space_group_name_H-M   'P 1'
#
loop_
_entity.id
_entity.type
_entity.pdbx_description
1 polymer ?
#
loop_
_entity_poly.entity_id
_entity_poly.type
_entity_poly.pdbx_seq_one_letter_code
_entity_poly.pdbx_strand_id
1 'polypeptide(L)'
;MKRLILLMAMLAAGCSTKPAREAASLTPPFLDTPIALRPQTTAATVARGKQLYDVNCIQCHGANGQGDGYGAPFLVPPPRDFTAGQFKFRTTASGLLPTDQDLFRTISRGANGTGMPPWKYLLPDEDRWALVDYVKTFDTRFTEDRNKNLKPMPLPEPLKASASRGRDVYAKMQCAKCHGDDGRGVGPSSPTMVDAKNRHVNARDFTQPGSFRTGWTEREVIRTLETGMNGVPMPSYSGTMSKQEEADLVAYVLSLSKHGSGDQKRQLAKSMEGLGKPDRVIALREHAWKYEPSEIHIKRGEVVRIDFSATDNGLGAGHGFALDGLDQAVFINGAQVGAPMSVTFKVDTPGRYNFYCATQCSTTDLHPHMHGVLVVE
;
A
#
# COMPACT_ATOMS: atom_id res chain seq x y z
N MET A 1 16.32 13.15 -74.90
CA MET A 1 16.87 13.38 -73.55
C MET A 1 15.72 13.74 -72.60
N LYS A 2 15.17 12.77 -71.89
CA LYS A 2 14.07 12.98 -70.96
C LYS A 2 14.67 12.82 -69.54
N ARG A 3 14.67 13.88 -68.72
CA ARG A 3 15.12 13.87 -67.34
C ARG A 3 13.98 13.31 -66.46
N LEU A 4 14.28 12.20 -65.78
CA LEU A 4 13.43 11.57 -64.80
C LEU A 4 13.67 12.26 -63.45
N ILE A 5 12.66 12.95 -62.91
CA ILE A 5 12.70 13.55 -61.58
C ILE A 5 12.16 12.51 -60.61
N LEU A 6 13.04 12.00 -59.76
CA LEU A 6 12.70 11.07 -58.70
C LEU A 6 12.20 11.86 -57.47
N LEU A 7 10.91 11.77 -57.19
CA LEU A 7 10.29 12.38 -56.01
C LEU A 7 10.52 11.42 -54.82
N MET A 8 11.42 11.80 -53.92
CA MET A 8 11.58 11.11 -52.63
C MET A 8 10.45 11.57 -51.70
N ALA A 9 9.48 10.71 -51.46
CA ALA A 9 8.48 10.89 -50.39
C ALA A 9 9.12 10.54 -49.07
N MET A 10 9.42 11.54 -48.24
CA MET A 10 9.78 11.32 -46.81
C MET A 10 8.53 10.87 -46.05
N LEU A 11 8.49 9.60 -45.71
CA LEU A 11 7.56 9.07 -44.73
C LEU A 11 7.97 9.61 -43.35
N ALA A 12 7.29 10.62 -42.87
CA ALA A 12 7.34 11.05 -41.48
C ALA A 12 6.68 9.96 -40.65
N ALA A 13 7.51 9.08 -40.06
CA ALA A 13 7.05 8.16 -39.01
C ALA A 13 6.68 9.02 -37.81
N GLY A 14 5.40 9.32 -37.67
CA GLY A 14 4.85 9.92 -36.47
C GLY A 14 5.04 8.98 -35.29
N CYS A 15 6.00 9.32 -34.44
CA CYS A 15 6.07 8.72 -33.09
C CYS A 15 4.77 9.08 -32.36
N SER A 16 3.80 8.17 -32.41
CA SER A 16 2.65 8.19 -31.52
C SER A 16 3.16 7.97 -30.10
N THR A 17 3.42 9.04 -29.37
CA THR A 17 3.59 8.98 -27.92
C THR A 17 2.24 8.62 -27.32
N LYS A 18 2.00 7.30 -27.15
CA LYS A 18 0.93 6.86 -26.27
C LYS A 18 1.16 7.54 -24.91
N PRO A 19 0.14 8.21 -24.33
CA PRO A 19 0.29 8.79 -23.00
C PRO A 19 0.78 7.66 -22.07
N ALA A 20 1.80 7.96 -21.29
CA ALA A 20 2.28 7.03 -20.27
C ALA A 20 1.04 6.56 -19.49
N ARG A 21 0.78 5.24 -19.53
CA ARG A 21 -0.25 4.64 -18.68
C ARG A 21 0.05 5.13 -17.28
N GLU A 22 -0.91 5.84 -16.66
CA GLU A 22 -0.90 6.05 -15.22
C GLU A 22 -0.42 4.75 -14.59
N ALA A 23 0.63 4.83 -13.77
CA ALA A 23 1.11 3.66 -13.03
C ALA A 23 -0.05 3.23 -12.13
N ALA A 24 -0.95 2.44 -12.68
CA ALA A 24 -1.96 1.74 -11.95
C ALA A 24 -1.19 0.99 -10.86
N SER A 25 -1.58 1.16 -9.60
CA SER A 25 -1.04 0.38 -8.50
C SER A 25 -0.77 -1.02 -9.01
N LEU A 26 0.49 -1.47 -9.00
CA LEU A 26 0.88 -2.81 -9.49
C LEU A 26 0.11 -3.92 -8.78
N THR A 27 -0.52 -3.58 -7.67
CA THR A 27 -1.29 -4.48 -6.83
C THR A 27 -2.78 -4.16 -6.98
N PRO A 28 -3.59 -5.06 -7.55
CA PRO A 28 -5.04 -4.87 -7.67
C PRO A 28 -5.69 -4.80 -6.30
N PRO A 29 -6.88 -4.19 -6.17
CA PRO A 29 -7.70 -4.29 -4.98
C PRO A 29 -7.89 -5.76 -4.56
N PHE A 30 -8.09 -6.00 -3.26
CA PHE A 30 -8.15 -7.36 -2.73
C PHE A 30 -9.27 -8.18 -3.40
N LEU A 31 -10.47 -7.61 -3.52
CA LEU A 31 -11.62 -8.30 -4.15
C LEU A 31 -11.43 -8.53 -5.66
N ASP A 32 -10.66 -7.67 -6.32
CA ASP A 32 -10.41 -7.74 -7.76
C ASP A 32 -9.15 -8.58 -8.09
N THR A 33 -8.47 -9.11 -7.07
CA THR A 33 -7.33 -10.00 -7.28
C THR A 33 -7.81 -11.32 -7.90
N PRO A 34 -7.33 -11.68 -9.10
CA PRO A 34 -7.73 -12.92 -9.76
C PRO A 34 -7.44 -14.14 -8.88
N ILE A 35 -8.37 -15.08 -8.88
CA ILE A 35 -8.24 -16.36 -8.19
C ILE A 35 -8.10 -17.44 -9.24
N ALA A 36 -6.95 -18.12 -9.23
CA ALA A 36 -6.74 -19.29 -10.05
C ALA A 36 -7.59 -20.48 -9.55
N LEU A 37 -7.82 -21.43 -10.44
CA LEU A 37 -8.49 -22.68 -10.07
C LEU A 37 -7.73 -23.36 -8.94
N ARG A 38 -8.45 -23.68 -7.85
CA ARG A 38 -7.85 -24.34 -6.70
C ARG A 38 -7.60 -25.82 -6.99
N PRO A 39 -6.36 -26.32 -6.88
CA PRO A 39 -6.08 -27.74 -6.92
C PRO A 39 -6.66 -28.46 -5.69
N GLN A 40 -6.78 -29.78 -5.78
CA GLN A 40 -7.14 -30.60 -4.64
C GLN A 40 -6.02 -30.56 -3.59
N THR A 41 -6.38 -30.31 -2.34
CA THR A 41 -5.45 -30.40 -1.21
C THR A 41 -5.04 -31.86 -0.97
N THR A 42 -3.74 -32.10 -0.94
CA THR A 42 -3.13 -33.42 -0.71
C THR A 42 -1.96 -33.27 0.24
N ALA A 43 -1.47 -34.38 0.80
CA ALA A 43 -0.24 -34.37 1.58
C ALA A 43 0.96 -33.81 0.78
N ALA A 44 0.99 -34.03 -0.52
CA ALA A 44 2.04 -33.51 -1.39
C ALA A 44 1.96 -31.98 -1.56
N THR A 45 0.75 -31.41 -1.70
CA THR A 45 0.59 -29.94 -1.78
C THR A 45 0.95 -29.27 -0.46
N VAL A 46 0.60 -29.86 0.68
CA VAL A 46 1.00 -29.36 2.01
C VAL A 46 2.52 -29.42 2.17
N ALA A 47 3.17 -30.53 1.77
CA ALA A 47 4.63 -30.66 1.84
C ALA A 47 5.33 -29.64 0.92
N ARG A 48 4.80 -29.42 -0.28
CA ARG A 48 5.28 -28.37 -1.19
C ARG A 48 5.12 -26.98 -0.56
N GLY A 49 3.97 -26.71 0.03
CA GLY A 49 3.71 -25.45 0.76
C GLY A 49 4.70 -25.22 1.88
N LYS A 50 5.06 -26.27 2.64
CA LYS A 50 6.09 -26.19 3.67
C LYS A 50 7.45 -25.79 3.10
N GLN A 51 7.90 -26.43 2.03
CA GLN A 51 9.18 -26.08 1.38
C GLN A 51 9.22 -24.63 0.95
N LEU A 52 8.14 -24.14 0.34
CA LEU A 52 8.02 -22.74 -0.09
C LEU A 52 8.00 -21.78 1.09
N TYR A 53 7.32 -22.16 2.17
CA TYR A 53 7.26 -21.37 3.39
C TYR A 53 8.63 -21.24 4.05
N ASP A 54 9.36 -22.31 4.16
CA ASP A 54 10.69 -22.35 4.77
C ASP A 54 11.71 -21.47 4.02
N VAL A 55 11.53 -21.30 2.70
CA VAL A 55 12.41 -20.44 1.90
C VAL A 55 11.96 -18.98 1.89
N ASN A 56 10.64 -18.72 1.80
CA ASN A 56 10.14 -17.39 1.44
C ASN A 56 9.42 -16.66 2.58
N CYS A 57 8.94 -17.36 3.61
CA CYS A 57 8.00 -16.80 4.58
C CYS A 57 8.51 -16.84 6.02
N ILE A 58 9.34 -17.84 6.35
CA ILE A 58 9.80 -18.13 7.73
C ILE A 58 10.53 -16.94 8.36
N GLN A 59 11.31 -16.18 7.58
CA GLN A 59 12.07 -15.04 8.09
C GLN A 59 11.19 -13.96 8.72
N CYS A 60 9.95 -13.84 8.27
CA CYS A 60 8.98 -12.88 8.83
C CYS A 60 7.96 -13.56 9.73
N HIS A 61 7.39 -14.68 9.27
CA HIS A 61 6.28 -15.34 9.95
C HIS A 61 6.69 -16.37 11.00
N GLY A 62 8.00 -16.71 11.10
CA GLY A 62 8.54 -17.68 12.06
C GLY A 62 8.26 -19.13 11.67
N ALA A 63 9.03 -20.06 12.24
CA ALA A 63 8.93 -21.49 11.94
C ALA A 63 7.55 -22.08 12.32
N ASN A 64 6.93 -21.54 13.36
CA ASN A 64 5.64 -21.98 13.89
C ASN A 64 4.48 -21.07 13.46
N GLY A 65 4.71 -20.13 12.52
CA GLY A 65 3.68 -19.23 12.02
C GLY A 65 3.21 -18.17 13.01
N GLN A 66 3.96 -17.89 14.07
CA GLN A 66 3.58 -16.98 15.17
C GLN A 66 3.87 -15.51 14.87
N GLY A 67 4.41 -15.20 13.69
CA GLY A 67 4.76 -13.84 13.30
C GLY A 67 6.00 -13.34 14.04
N ASP A 68 6.88 -14.22 14.43
CA ASP A 68 8.07 -14.04 15.26
C ASP A 68 9.38 -14.41 14.55
N GLY A 69 9.38 -14.44 13.23
CA GLY A 69 10.60 -14.64 12.44
C GLY A 69 11.65 -13.58 12.77
N TYR A 70 12.93 -13.86 12.45
CA TYR A 70 14.05 -12.97 12.78
C TYR A 70 13.90 -11.56 12.19
N GLY A 71 13.16 -11.41 11.10
CA GLY A 71 12.83 -10.11 10.50
C GLY A 71 11.63 -9.39 11.14
N ALA A 72 10.84 -10.10 11.97
CA ALA A 72 9.61 -9.54 12.51
C ALA A 72 9.79 -8.29 13.39
N PRO A 73 10.84 -8.16 14.21
CA PRO A 73 11.08 -6.96 15.01
C PRO A 73 11.27 -5.69 14.18
N PHE A 74 11.70 -5.84 12.93
CA PHE A 74 11.96 -4.71 12.03
C PHE A 74 10.76 -4.32 11.18
N LEU A 75 9.59 -4.97 11.34
CA LEU A 75 8.42 -4.78 10.49
C LEU A 75 7.28 -4.06 11.20
N VAL A 76 6.78 -2.98 10.61
CA VAL A 76 5.57 -2.26 11.06
C VAL A 76 4.56 -2.15 9.91
N PRO A 77 3.39 -2.75 10.07
CA PRO A 77 2.98 -3.61 11.20
C PRO A 77 3.75 -4.93 11.19
N PRO A 78 3.83 -5.56 12.36
CA PRO A 78 4.47 -6.85 12.49
C PRO A 78 3.73 -7.94 11.68
N PRO A 79 4.44 -9.01 11.28
CA PRO A 79 3.87 -10.12 10.53
C PRO A 79 2.69 -10.76 11.27
N ARG A 80 1.78 -11.34 10.48
CA ARG A 80 0.61 -12.00 11.02
C ARG A 80 1.00 -13.28 11.77
N ASP A 81 0.44 -13.44 12.97
CA ASP A 81 0.40 -14.69 13.69
C ASP A 81 -0.73 -15.56 13.12
N PHE A 82 -0.37 -16.64 12.48
CA PHE A 82 -1.34 -17.57 11.88
C PHE A 82 -2.00 -18.47 12.93
N THR A 83 -1.35 -18.70 14.07
CA THR A 83 -1.87 -19.59 15.14
C THR A 83 -3.02 -18.94 15.91
N ALA A 84 -3.09 -17.62 15.90
CA ALA A 84 -4.11 -16.86 16.62
C ALA A 84 -5.46 -16.78 15.88
N GLY A 85 -5.55 -17.20 14.61
CA GLY A 85 -6.77 -17.12 13.78
C GLY A 85 -7.29 -15.71 13.53
N GLN A 86 -6.47 -14.70 13.75
CA GLN A 86 -6.85 -13.29 13.67
C GLN A 86 -6.43 -12.69 12.33
N PHE A 87 -7.00 -13.18 11.26
CA PHE A 87 -6.71 -12.70 9.91
C PHE A 87 -7.48 -11.40 9.62
N LYS A 88 -6.76 -10.34 9.20
CA LYS A 88 -7.34 -9.03 8.92
C LYS A 88 -8.06 -8.97 7.57
N PHE A 89 -7.47 -9.60 6.53
CA PHE A 89 -7.97 -9.52 5.17
C PHE A 89 -8.80 -10.75 4.87
N ARG A 90 -10.11 -10.57 4.90
CA ARG A 90 -11.07 -11.64 4.69
C ARG A 90 -12.39 -11.10 4.16
N THR A 91 -13.18 -11.99 3.61
CA THR A 91 -14.54 -11.73 3.15
C THR A 91 -15.60 -12.33 4.08
N THR A 92 -15.20 -13.07 5.09
CA THR A 92 -16.08 -13.71 6.08
C THR A 92 -16.48 -12.74 7.18
N ALA A 93 -17.53 -13.04 7.90
CA ALA A 93 -18.01 -12.24 9.04
C ALA A 93 -16.95 -12.08 10.14
N SER A 94 -17.13 -11.06 10.97
CA SER A 94 -16.24 -10.77 12.10
C SER A 94 -16.08 -12.00 13.02
N GLY A 95 -14.86 -12.25 13.44
CA GLY A 95 -14.53 -13.39 14.31
C GLY A 95 -14.32 -14.72 13.59
N LEU A 96 -14.75 -14.86 12.33
CA LEU A 96 -14.52 -16.07 11.53
C LEU A 96 -13.13 -16.08 10.88
N LEU A 97 -12.68 -17.28 10.50
CA LEU A 97 -11.47 -17.47 9.70
C LEU A 97 -11.69 -16.96 8.27
N PRO A 98 -10.61 -16.64 7.53
CA PRO A 98 -10.70 -16.31 6.11
C PRO A 98 -11.10 -17.55 5.29
N THR A 99 -11.67 -17.32 4.12
CA THR A 99 -11.80 -18.37 3.10
C THR A 99 -10.41 -18.72 2.53
N ASP A 100 -10.29 -19.87 1.88
CA ASP A 100 -9.08 -20.24 1.14
C ASP A 100 -8.74 -19.21 0.06
N GLN A 101 -9.79 -18.66 -0.58
CA GLN A 101 -9.63 -17.59 -1.58
C GLN A 101 -9.09 -16.29 -0.96
N ASP A 102 -9.45 -15.96 0.26
CA ASP A 102 -8.92 -14.77 0.96
C ASP A 102 -7.43 -14.93 1.25
N LEU A 103 -7.01 -16.12 1.66
CA LEU A 103 -5.60 -16.44 1.87
C LEU A 103 -4.83 -16.37 0.54
N PHE A 104 -5.37 -16.97 -0.52
CA PHE A 104 -4.77 -16.93 -1.84
C PHE A 104 -4.62 -15.51 -2.38
N ARG A 105 -5.67 -14.67 -2.24
CA ARG A 105 -5.60 -13.26 -2.59
C ARG A 105 -4.51 -12.53 -1.82
N THR A 106 -4.45 -12.74 -0.50
CA THR A 106 -3.46 -12.09 0.36
C THR A 106 -2.03 -12.47 -0.04
N ILE A 107 -1.75 -13.74 -0.27
CA ILE A 107 -0.45 -14.22 -0.74
C ILE A 107 -0.14 -13.64 -2.11
N SER A 108 -1.11 -13.70 -3.03
CA SER A 108 -0.91 -13.28 -4.42
C SER A 108 -0.58 -11.79 -4.55
N ARG A 109 -1.31 -10.95 -3.83
CA ARG A 109 -1.20 -9.49 -3.96
C ARG A 109 -0.27 -8.85 -2.94
N GLY A 110 0.09 -9.55 -1.87
CA GLY A 110 0.74 -8.96 -0.71
C GLY A 110 -0.19 -8.01 0.06
N ALA A 111 0.38 -7.23 0.94
CA ALA A 111 -0.33 -6.23 1.73
C ALA A 111 0.32 -4.85 1.53
N ASN A 112 -0.34 -3.95 0.81
CA ASN A 112 0.17 -2.62 0.49
C ASN A 112 0.65 -1.86 1.73
N GLY A 113 1.80 -1.19 1.61
CA GLY A 113 2.41 -0.45 2.72
C GLY A 113 2.79 -1.33 3.91
N THR A 114 3.19 -2.57 3.66
CA THR A 114 3.77 -3.49 4.66
C THR A 114 4.92 -4.28 4.03
N GLY A 115 5.68 -5.02 4.82
CA GLY A 115 6.72 -5.93 4.35
C GLY A 115 6.21 -7.20 3.65
N MET A 116 4.91 -7.38 3.46
CA MET A 116 4.35 -8.55 2.76
C MET A 116 4.30 -8.31 1.25
N PRO A 117 5.23 -8.90 0.45
CA PRO A 117 5.30 -8.66 -0.99
C PRO A 117 4.21 -9.40 -1.78
N PRO A 118 3.94 -8.99 -3.03
CA PRO A 118 3.02 -9.68 -3.92
C PRO A 118 3.67 -10.91 -4.57
N TRP A 119 3.43 -12.08 -4.02
CA TRP A 119 4.04 -13.33 -4.46
C TRP A 119 3.61 -13.80 -5.87
N LYS A 120 2.56 -13.21 -6.45
CA LYS A 120 2.11 -13.55 -7.82
C LYS A 120 3.18 -13.32 -8.90
N TYR A 121 4.18 -12.49 -8.62
CA TYR A 121 5.27 -12.23 -9.56
C TYR A 121 6.45 -13.21 -9.43
N LEU A 122 6.49 -13.97 -8.35
CA LEU A 122 7.59 -14.86 -8.00
C LEU A 122 7.18 -16.33 -7.96
N LEU A 123 5.90 -16.61 -7.68
CA LEU A 123 5.38 -17.95 -7.51
C LEU A 123 4.18 -18.20 -8.44
N PRO A 124 4.14 -19.33 -9.15
CA PRO A 124 2.99 -19.74 -9.93
C PRO A 124 1.77 -20.01 -9.05
N ASP A 125 0.59 -20.15 -9.67
CA ASP A 125 -0.68 -20.25 -8.96
C ASP A 125 -0.74 -21.47 -8.05
N GLU A 126 -0.25 -22.63 -8.52
CA GLU A 126 -0.20 -23.87 -7.77
C GLU A 126 0.68 -23.79 -6.53
N ASP A 127 1.81 -23.09 -6.60
CA ASP A 127 2.70 -22.89 -5.46
C ASP A 127 2.06 -21.94 -4.41
N ARG A 128 1.31 -20.93 -4.85
CA ARG A 128 0.57 -20.08 -3.93
C ARG A 128 -0.59 -20.81 -3.26
N TRP A 129 -1.25 -21.73 -3.96
CA TRP A 129 -2.24 -22.62 -3.36
C TRP A 129 -1.63 -23.62 -2.38
N ALA A 130 -0.44 -24.17 -2.69
CA ALA A 130 0.31 -24.99 -1.76
C ALA A 130 0.67 -24.24 -0.46
N LEU A 131 1.04 -22.95 -0.58
CA LEU A 131 1.24 -22.07 0.59
C LEU A 131 -0.05 -21.87 1.40
N VAL A 132 -1.21 -21.72 0.76
CA VAL A 132 -2.51 -21.66 1.45
C VAL A 132 -2.74 -22.94 2.25
N ASP A 133 -2.53 -24.12 1.64
CA ASP A 133 -2.70 -25.41 2.30
C ASP A 133 -1.78 -25.51 3.54
N TYR A 134 -0.53 -25.10 3.42
CA TYR A 134 0.41 -25.15 4.53
C TYR A 134 0.09 -24.12 5.63
N VAL A 135 -0.20 -22.87 5.29
CA VAL A 135 -0.55 -21.83 6.28
C VAL A 135 -1.75 -22.23 7.13
N LYS A 136 -2.72 -22.95 6.58
CA LYS A 136 -3.87 -23.46 7.31
C LYS A 136 -3.49 -24.50 8.37
N THR A 137 -2.34 -25.17 8.25
CA THR A 137 -1.90 -26.15 9.26
C THR A 137 -1.47 -25.52 10.57
N PHE A 138 -1.17 -24.22 10.60
CA PHE A 138 -0.82 -23.52 11.83
C PHE A 138 -2.00 -23.30 12.79
N ASP A 139 -3.24 -23.46 12.31
CA ASP A 139 -4.44 -23.25 13.13
C ASP A 139 -5.44 -24.39 12.90
N THR A 140 -5.60 -25.23 13.91
CA THR A 140 -6.46 -26.41 13.87
C THR A 140 -7.93 -26.05 13.59
N ARG A 141 -8.36 -24.82 13.87
CA ARG A 141 -9.72 -24.36 13.56
C ARG A 141 -10.08 -24.43 12.08
N PHE A 142 -9.11 -24.41 11.16
CA PHE A 142 -9.37 -24.64 9.75
C PHE A 142 -9.88 -26.04 9.45
N THR A 143 -9.64 -27.01 10.31
CA THR A 143 -10.13 -28.40 10.16
C THR A 143 -11.50 -28.64 10.78
N GLU A 144 -11.99 -27.71 11.61
CA GLU A 144 -13.31 -27.79 12.23
C GLU A 144 -14.44 -27.70 11.18
N ASP A 145 -15.47 -28.51 11.33
CA ASP A 145 -16.57 -28.58 10.33
C ASP A 145 -17.25 -27.23 10.09
N ARG A 146 -17.41 -26.42 11.12
CA ARG A 146 -17.98 -25.08 11.01
C ARG A 146 -17.16 -24.13 10.13
N ASN A 147 -15.89 -24.42 9.91
CA ASN A 147 -14.97 -23.57 9.14
C ASN A 147 -14.63 -24.14 7.75
N LYS A 148 -15.10 -25.34 7.41
CA LYS A 148 -14.82 -25.97 6.12
C LYS A 148 -15.53 -25.32 4.92
N ASN A 149 -16.66 -24.66 5.15
CA ASN A 149 -17.52 -24.11 4.10
C ASN A 149 -17.83 -22.61 4.34
N LEU A 150 -16.85 -21.85 4.81
CA LEU A 150 -17.00 -20.43 5.01
C LEU A 150 -17.30 -19.71 3.67
N LYS A 151 -18.28 -18.83 3.70
CA LYS A 151 -18.69 -18.05 2.53
C LYS A 151 -18.38 -16.57 2.75
N PRO A 152 -18.05 -15.85 1.67
CA PRO A 152 -18.00 -14.40 1.71
C PRO A 152 -19.32 -13.80 2.18
N MET A 153 -19.25 -12.73 2.96
CA MET A 153 -20.42 -11.90 3.24
C MET A 153 -20.88 -11.24 1.93
N PRO A 154 -22.17 -11.17 1.67
CA PRO A 154 -22.68 -10.41 0.53
C PRO A 154 -22.37 -8.92 0.74
N LEU A 155 -21.84 -8.29 -0.28
CA LEU A 155 -21.70 -6.84 -0.30
C LEU A 155 -22.99 -6.21 -0.78
N PRO A 156 -23.40 -5.05 -0.21
CA PRO A 156 -24.58 -4.33 -0.70
C PRO A 156 -24.38 -3.88 -2.15
N GLU A 157 -25.50 -3.75 -2.87
CA GLU A 157 -25.50 -3.13 -4.18
C GLU A 157 -25.12 -1.65 -4.07
N PRO A 158 -24.44 -1.08 -5.09
CA PRO A 158 -24.07 0.32 -5.11
C PRO A 158 -25.29 1.24 -4.96
N LEU A 159 -25.21 2.20 -4.06
CA LEU A 159 -26.24 3.20 -3.81
C LEU A 159 -25.74 4.60 -4.19
N LYS A 160 -26.66 5.50 -4.54
CA LYS A 160 -26.32 6.92 -4.75
C LYS A 160 -25.93 7.53 -3.40
N ALA A 161 -24.63 7.77 -3.25
CA ALA A 161 -24.00 8.20 -2.01
C ALA A 161 -23.73 9.72 -1.96
N SER A 162 -23.64 10.27 -0.76
CA SER A 162 -23.30 11.67 -0.50
C SER A 162 -22.21 11.77 0.56
N ALA A 163 -21.05 12.32 0.18
CA ALA A 163 -19.96 12.55 1.11
C ALA A 163 -20.31 13.54 2.24
N SER A 164 -21.21 14.51 2.00
CA SER A 164 -21.65 15.43 3.05
C SER A 164 -22.44 14.71 4.13
N ARG A 165 -23.42 13.87 3.77
CA ARG A 165 -24.13 13.01 4.74
C ARG A 165 -23.18 12.01 5.40
N GLY A 166 -22.23 11.47 4.64
CA GLY A 166 -21.22 10.55 5.16
C GLY A 166 -20.36 11.15 6.26
N ARG A 167 -20.08 12.45 6.21
CA ARG A 167 -19.39 13.17 7.29
C ARG A 167 -20.21 13.12 8.60
N ASP A 168 -21.52 13.27 8.52
CA ASP A 168 -22.38 13.19 9.69
C ASP A 168 -22.40 11.76 10.26
N VAL A 169 -22.41 10.74 9.38
CA VAL A 169 -22.28 9.34 9.77
C VAL A 169 -20.92 9.06 10.41
N TYR A 170 -19.83 9.61 9.87
CA TYR A 170 -18.49 9.49 10.42
C TYR A 170 -18.42 9.99 11.87
N ALA A 171 -19.02 11.14 12.14
CA ALA A 171 -19.14 11.70 13.48
C ALA A 171 -20.06 10.84 14.38
N LYS A 172 -21.24 10.46 13.90
CA LYS A 172 -22.21 9.60 14.60
C LYS A 172 -21.60 8.28 15.04
N MET A 173 -20.83 7.63 14.15
CA MET A 173 -20.18 6.34 14.40
C MET A 173 -18.84 6.49 15.13
N GLN A 174 -18.45 7.71 15.50
CA GLN A 174 -17.24 8.03 16.27
C GLN A 174 -15.93 7.59 15.61
N CYS A 175 -15.90 7.52 14.29
CA CYS A 175 -14.73 7.11 13.53
C CYS A 175 -13.51 8.01 13.81
N ALA A 176 -13.75 9.29 14.06
CA ALA A 176 -12.74 10.29 14.40
C ALA A 176 -11.93 9.95 15.66
N LYS A 177 -12.48 9.16 16.60
CA LYS A 177 -11.73 8.76 17.80
C LYS A 177 -10.40 8.06 17.48
N CYS A 178 -10.38 7.26 16.43
CA CYS A 178 -9.19 6.56 15.96
C CYS A 178 -8.60 7.22 14.72
N HIS A 179 -9.44 7.61 13.76
CA HIS A 179 -8.99 8.08 12.46
C HIS A 179 -8.74 9.59 12.39
N GLY A 180 -9.11 10.37 13.44
CA GLY A 180 -9.04 11.82 13.43
C GLY A 180 -10.19 12.47 12.66
N ASP A 181 -10.47 13.74 12.91
CA ASP A 181 -11.54 14.50 12.24
C ASP A 181 -11.25 14.68 10.73
N ASP A 182 -9.99 14.72 10.37
CA ASP A 182 -9.49 14.87 9.01
C ASP A 182 -9.12 13.53 8.32
N GLY A 183 -9.30 12.42 9.03
CA GLY A 183 -9.03 11.08 8.53
C GLY A 183 -7.55 10.69 8.46
N ARG A 184 -6.64 11.42 9.10
CA ARG A 184 -5.19 11.16 9.06
C ARG A 184 -4.71 10.01 9.96
N GLY A 185 -5.61 9.34 10.68
CA GLY A 185 -5.25 8.24 11.56
C GLY A 185 -4.67 8.67 12.92
N VAL A 186 -4.80 9.93 13.28
CA VAL A 186 -4.24 10.54 14.51
C VAL A 186 -5.34 10.99 15.47
N GLY A 187 -6.39 10.22 15.58
CA GLY A 187 -7.46 10.50 16.54
C GLY A 187 -7.01 10.34 18.01
N PRO A 188 -7.77 10.85 18.98
CA PRO A 188 -7.40 10.85 20.39
C PRO A 188 -7.16 9.45 20.98
N SER A 189 -7.73 8.39 20.41
CA SER A 189 -7.47 7.01 20.82
C SER A 189 -6.23 6.39 20.17
N SER A 190 -5.69 7.00 19.12
CA SER A 190 -4.56 6.43 18.36
C SER A 190 -3.35 6.08 19.21
N PRO A 191 -2.92 6.88 20.21
CA PRO A 191 -1.74 6.58 21.01
C PRO A 191 -1.86 5.32 21.87
N THR A 192 -3.09 4.88 22.18
CA THR A 192 -3.35 3.74 23.06
C THR A 192 -3.85 2.50 22.33
N MET A 193 -3.97 2.57 20.99
CA MET A 193 -4.45 1.42 20.23
C MET A 193 -3.41 0.31 20.18
N VAL A 194 -3.83 -0.88 20.55
CA VAL A 194 -2.97 -2.08 20.51
C VAL A 194 -3.66 -3.23 19.77
N ASP A 195 -2.87 -4.13 19.22
CA ASP A 195 -3.36 -5.41 18.71
C ASP A 195 -3.57 -6.44 19.82
N ALA A 196 -4.04 -7.62 19.47
CA ALA A 196 -4.28 -8.70 20.41
C ALA A 196 -3.02 -9.23 21.12
N LYS A 197 -1.83 -8.84 20.70
CA LYS A 197 -0.54 -9.11 21.37
C LYS A 197 -0.01 -7.89 22.12
N ASN A 198 -0.87 -6.91 22.41
CA ASN A 198 -0.52 -5.66 23.09
C ASN A 198 0.57 -4.83 22.38
N ARG A 199 0.68 -4.97 21.06
CA ARG A 199 1.61 -4.18 20.24
C ARG A 199 0.86 -2.98 19.66
N HIS A 200 1.48 -1.80 19.69
CA HIS A 200 0.88 -0.58 19.17
C HIS A 200 0.47 -0.74 17.70
N VAL A 201 -0.69 -0.23 17.33
CA VAL A 201 -1.21 -0.19 15.96
C VAL A 201 -1.73 1.20 15.61
N ASN A 202 -1.53 1.60 14.37
CA ASN A 202 -1.99 2.88 13.87
C ASN A 202 -3.29 2.74 13.08
N ALA A 203 -4.23 3.66 13.30
CA ALA A 203 -5.37 3.83 12.41
C ALA A 203 -4.89 4.22 11.01
N ARG A 204 -5.71 3.90 10.00
CA ARG A 204 -5.37 4.21 8.61
C ARG A 204 -5.52 5.69 8.32
N ASP A 205 -4.52 6.26 7.64
CA ASP A 205 -4.62 7.59 7.04
C ASP A 205 -5.44 7.50 5.76
N PHE A 206 -6.65 8.06 5.77
CA PHE A 206 -7.58 8.05 4.66
C PHE A 206 -7.23 9.08 3.58
N THR A 207 -6.36 10.05 3.89
CA THR A 207 -5.89 11.03 2.91
C THR A 207 -4.89 10.45 1.91
N GLN A 208 -4.35 9.26 2.22
CA GLN A 208 -3.32 8.56 1.47
C GLN A 208 -3.89 7.29 0.80
N PRO A 209 -4.29 7.30 -0.48
CA PRO A 209 -4.83 6.12 -1.16
C PRO A 209 -3.94 4.89 -1.08
N GLY A 210 -2.62 5.06 -1.20
CA GLY A 210 -1.62 3.99 -1.08
C GLY A 210 -1.57 3.35 0.31
N SER A 211 -2.12 4.01 1.33
CA SER A 211 -2.18 3.49 2.69
C SER A 211 -3.23 2.39 2.87
N PHE A 212 -4.21 2.26 1.99
CA PHE A 212 -5.26 1.24 2.06
C PHE A 212 -4.72 -0.12 1.64
N ARG A 213 -4.52 -0.99 2.61
CA ARG A 213 -3.82 -2.26 2.42
C ARG A 213 -4.50 -3.24 1.50
N THR A 214 -5.82 -3.20 1.42
CA THR A 214 -6.63 -4.07 0.57
C THR A 214 -7.09 -3.37 -0.73
N GLY A 215 -6.83 -2.08 -0.84
CA GLY A 215 -7.33 -1.23 -1.92
C GLY A 215 -8.30 -0.17 -1.39
N TRP A 216 -8.53 0.84 -2.19
CA TRP A 216 -9.31 2.04 -1.84
C TRP A 216 -10.53 2.24 -2.75
N THR A 217 -11.06 1.14 -3.28
CA THR A 217 -12.34 1.16 -3.99
C THR A 217 -13.51 1.16 -3.00
N GLU A 218 -14.66 1.61 -3.46
CA GLU A 218 -15.91 1.57 -2.67
C GLU A 218 -16.16 0.18 -2.08
N ARG A 219 -16.05 -0.87 -2.89
CA ARG A 219 -16.26 -2.26 -2.48
C ARG A 219 -15.30 -2.71 -1.38
N GLU A 220 -14.03 -2.27 -1.43
CA GLU A 220 -13.03 -2.62 -0.42
C GLU A 220 -13.29 -1.93 0.92
N VAL A 221 -13.72 -0.67 0.89
CA VAL A 221 -14.06 0.06 2.12
C VAL A 221 -15.32 -0.54 2.73
N ILE A 222 -16.37 -0.82 1.94
CA ILE A 222 -17.59 -1.52 2.39
C ILE A 222 -17.23 -2.86 3.01
N ARG A 223 -16.44 -3.69 2.32
CA ARG A 223 -15.98 -4.98 2.87
C ARG A 223 -15.30 -4.80 4.24
N THR A 224 -14.45 -3.79 4.37
CA THR A 224 -13.73 -3.54 5.63
C THR A 224 -14.68 -3.12 6.74
N LEU A 225 -15.69 -2.31 6.45
CA LEU A 225 -16.74 -1.92 7.40
C LEU A 225 -17.58 -3.14 7.81
N GLU A 226 -18.00 -3.94 6.84
CA GLU A 226 -18.84 -5.13 7.09
C GLU A 226 -18.09 -6.21 7.88
N THR A 227 -16.84 -6.49 7.54
CA THR A 227 -16.09 -7.57 8.20
C THR A 227 -15.32 -7.13 9.45
N GLY A 228 -14.98 -5.86 9.57
CA GLY A 228 -14.01 -5.39 10.53
C GLY A 228 -12.61 -5.98 10.27
N MET A 229 -11.70 -5.78 11.19
CA MET A 229 -10.33 -6.32 11.13
C MET A 229 -10.02 -7.11 12.40
N ASN A 230 -9.98 -8.44 12.32
CA ASN A 230 -9.68 -9.28 13.47
C ASN A 230 -8.29 -8.97 14.07
N GLY A 231 -8.23 -8.91 15.38
CA GLY A 231 -6.99 -8.71 16.14
C GLY A 231 -6.49 -7.28 16.23
N VAL A 232 -7.29 -6.28 15.81
CA VAL A 232 -7.03 -4.86 16.00
C VAL A 232 -8.33 -4.12 16.34
N PRO A 233 -8.27 -2.90 16.92
CA PRO A 233 -9.44 -2.15 17.36
C PRO A 233 -10.28 -1.55 16.21
N MET A 234 -10.50 -2.28 15.13
CA MET A 234 -11.41 -1.90 14.05
C MET A 234 -12.55 -2.91 13.99
N PRO A 235 -13.69 -2.62 14.64
CA PRO A 235 -14.81 -3.56 14.73
C PRO A 235 -15.52 -3.71 13.38
N SER A 236 -16.34 -4.74 13.27
CA SER A 236 -17.35 -4.82 12.22
C SER A 236 -18.47 -3.82 12.51
N TYR A 237 -18.93 -3.14 11.47
CA TYR A 237 -20.09 -2.26 11.50
C TYR A 237 -21.31 -2.89 10.83
N SER A 238 -21.25 -4.18 10.50
CA SER A 238 -22.38 -4.91 9.91
C SER A 238 -23.61 -4.79 10.78
N GLY A 239 -24.70 -4.32 10.19
CA GLY A 239 -25.97 -4.13 10.90
C GLY A 239 -26.04 -2.97 11.89
N THR A 240 -25.00 -2.14 12.04
CA THR A 240 -24.98 -1.00 12.96
C THR A 240 -25.48 0.31 12.34
N MET A 241 -25.59 0.35 11.04
CA MET A 241 -26.10 1.48 10.25
C MET A 241 -26.91 0.97 9.06
N SER A 242 -27.75 1.84 8.50
CA SER A 242 -28.47 1.53 7.25
C SER A 242 -27.52 1.43 6.07
N LYS A 243 -27.91 0.73 5.00
CA LYS A 243 -27.09 0.62 3.78
C LYS A 243 -26.85 1.96 3.10
N GLN A 244 -27.78 2.91 3.26
CA GLN A 244 -27.59 4.27 2.77
C GLN A 244 -26.54 5.02 3.59
N GLU A 245 -26.55 4.92 4.92
CA GLU A 245 -25.54 5.51 5.79
C GLU A 245 -24.15 4.89 5.51
N GLU A 246 -24.08 3.59 5.28
CA GLU A 246 -22.84 2.91 4.92
C GLU A 246 -22.28 3.45 3.60
N ALA A 247 -23.10 3.56 2.56
CA ALA A 247 -22.69 4.11 1.28
C ALA A 247 -22.24 5.57 1.39
N ASP A 248 -22.96 6.40 2.15
CA ASP A 248 -22.62 7.79 2.41
C ASP A 248 -21.29 7.92 3.16
N LEU A 249 -21.08 7.09 4.20
CA LEU A 249 -19.82 7.01 4.96
C LEU A 249 -18.63 6.66 4.06
N VAL A 250 -18.79 5.65 3.21
CA VAL A 250 -17.78 5.22 2.25
C VAL A 250 -17.44 6.36 1.27
N ALA A 251 -18.46 7.05 0.75
CA ALA A 251 -18.24 8.22 -0.12
C ALA A 251 -17.44 9.33 0.60
N TYR A 252 -17.72 9.56 1.88
CA TYR A 252 -16.95 10.52 2.68
C TYR A 252 -15.49 10.07 2.86
N VAL A 253 -15.24 8.83 3.30
CA VAL A 253 -13.90 8.28 3.48
C VAL A 253 -13.08 8.37 2.18
N LEU A 254 -13.69 7.98 1.04
CA LEU A 254 -13.03 8.08 -0.26
C LEU A 254 -12.81 9.53 -0.70
N SER A 255 -13.64 10.47 -0.27
CA SER A 255 -13.46 11.88 -0.57
C SER A 255 -12.22 12.47 0.14
N LEU A 256 -11.89 11.96 1.33
CA LEU A 256 -10.69 12.38 2.05
C LEU A 256 -9.43 12.04 1.25
N SER A 257 -9.38 10.86 0.61
CA SER A 257 -8.27 10.48 -0.25
C SER A 257 -8.22 11.29 -1.57
N LYS A 258 -9.36 11.72 -2.09
CA LYS A 258 -9.42 12.58 -3.28
C LYS A 258 -8.85 13.97 -3.00
N HIS A 259 -9.09 14.50 -1.80
CA HIS A 259 -8.49 15.77 -1.38
C HIS A 259 -6.97 15.63 -1.18
N GLY A 260 -6.49 14.49 -0.63
CA GLY A 260 -5.06 14.21 -0.49
C GLY A 260 -4.35 13.94 -1.81
N SER A 261 -4.86 13.03 -2.65
CA SER A 261 -4.15 12.61 -3.88
C SER A 261 -4.40 13.51 -5.08
N GLY A 262 -5.61 14.04 -5.23
CA GLY A 262 -5.94 14.99 -6.30
C GLY A 262 -5.30 16.35 -6.05
N ASP A 263 -5.26 16.81 -4.80
CA ASP A 263 -4.60 18.05 -4.44
C ASP A 263 -3.09 17.89 -4.36
N GLN A 264 -2.57 16.75 -3.89
CA GLN A 264 -1.12 16.48 -3.95
C GLN A 264 -0.64 16.35 -5.40
N LYS A 265 -1.35 15.64 -6.28
CA LYS A 265 -1.02 15.62 -7.72
C LYS A 265 -1.20 16.98 -8.35
N ARG A 266 -2.25 17.74 -8.02
CA ARG A 266 -2.44 19.11 -8.49
C ARG A 266 -1.44 20.09 -7.89
N GLN A 267 -1.13 19.96 -6.60
CA GLN A 267 -0.11 20.77 -5.94
C GLN A 267 1.27 20.44 -6.48
N LEU A 268 1.59 19.16 -6.71
CA LEU A 268 2.82 18.75 -7.37
C LEU A 268 2.85 19.25 -8.82
N ALA A 269 1.78 19.05 -9.60
CA ALA A 269 1.66 19.60 -10.95
C ALA A 269 1.71 21.14 -10.94
N LYS A 270 1.04 21.79 -9.99
CA LYS A 270 1.04 23.25 -9.84
C LYS A 270 2.38 23.77 -9.31
N SER A 271 3.07 23.05 -8.43
CA SER A 271 4.42 23.38 -7.98
C SER A 271 5.47 23.16 -9.08
N MET A 272 5.18 22.29 -10.04
CA MET A 272 6.00 22.08 -11.25
C MET A 272 5.60 23.01 -12.39
N GLU A 273 4.38 23.57 -12.35
CA GLU A 273 3.87 24.51 -13.35
C GLU A 273 4.67 25.81 -13.26
N GLY A 274 5.35 26.17 -14.33
CA GLY A 274 6.17 27.38 -14.39
C GLY A 274 7.60 27.24 -13.87
N LEU A 275 8.03 26.09 -13.36
CA LEU A 275 9.42 25.90 -12.92
C LEU A 275 10.44 25.91 -14.07
N GLY A 276 9.99 25.64 -15.30
CA GLY A 276 10.87 25.59 -16.47
C GLY A 276 11.83 24.39 -16.43
N LYS A 277 12.96 24.54 -17.14
CA LYS A 277 14.02 23.54 -17.14
C LYS A 277 14.76 23.59 -15.78
N PRO A 278 15.08 22.44 -15.17
CA PRO A 278 15.83 22.44 -13.92
C PRO A 278 17.23 23.04 -14.13
N ASP A 279 17.64 23.90 -13.20
CA ASP A 279 18.99 24.47 -13.16
C ASP A 279 20.03 23.38 -12.84
N ARG A 280 19.60 22.39 -12.03
CA ARG A 280 20.45 21.27 -11.64
C ARG A 280 19.65 19.97 -11.51
N VAL A 281 20.30 18.87 -11.90
CA VAL A 281 19.82 17.51 -11.70
C VAL A 281 20.72 16.84 -10.69
N ILE A 282 20.13 16.27 -9.67
CA ILE A 282 20.83 15.56 -8.58
C ILE A 282 20.41 14.11 -8.63
N ALA A 283 21.37 13.23 -8.85
CA ALA A 283 21.15 11.80 -8.68
C ALA A 283 21.13 11.49 -7.19
N LEU A 284 20.00 10.94 -6.71
CA LEU A 284 19.83 10.46 -5.35
C LEU A 284 19.61 8.95 -5.42
N ARG A 285 20.47 8.22 -4.77
CA ARG A 285 20.45 6.76 -4.77
C ARG A 285 20.07 6.25 -3.38
N GLU A 286 19.18 5.31 -3.33
CA GLU A 286 18.99 4.47 -2.16
C GLU A 286 19.93 3.27 -2.25
N HIS A 287 20.67 3.00 -1.18
CA HIS A 287 21.55 1.84 -1.05
C HIS A 287 21.62 1.41 0.41
N ALA A 288 21.32 0.13 0.68
CA ALA A 288 21.38 -0.45 2.02
C ALA A 288 20.69 0.40 3.09
N TRP A 289 19.46 0.88 2.78
CA TRP A 289 18.63 1.70 3.66
C TRP A 289 19.23 3.08 3.99
N LYS A 290 20.02 3.62 3.10
CA LYS A 290 20.61 4.96 3.20
C LYS A 290 20.47 5.71 1.89
N TYR A 291 20.49 7.02 1.97
CA TYR A 291 20.57 7.87 0.79
C TYR A 291 22.03 8.27 0.48
N GLU A 292 22.33 8.26 -0.80
CA GLU A 292 23.57 8.78 -1.35
C GLU A 292 23.27 9.80 -2.45
N PRO A 293 23.60 11.09 -2.23
CA PRO A 293 24.14 11.67 -1.00
C PRO A 293 23.11 11.79 0.13
N SER A 294 23.56 11.76 1.39
CA SER A 294 22.71 12.00 2.57
C SER A 294 22.56 13.49 2.90
N GLU A 295 23.37 14.34 2.35
CA GLU A 295 23.26 15.79 2.44
C GLU A 295 23.34 16.43 1.04
N ILE A 296 22.40 17.31 0.73
CA ILE A 296 22.26 17.99 -0.55
C ILE A 296 22.25 19.49 -0.30
N HIS A 297 23.11 20.24 -0.98
CA HIS A 297 23.13 21.71 -0.92
C HIS A 297 22.59 22.29 -2.21
N ILE A 298 21.64 23.24 -2.09
CA ILE A 298 21.07 24.00 -3.20
C ILE A 298 21.04 25.48 -2.88
N LYS A 299 20.94 26.31 -3.90
CA LYS A 299 20.76 27.75 -3.72
C LYS A 299 19.26 28.07 -3.57
N ARG A 300 18.97 29.11 -2.82
CA ARG A 300 17.62 29.68 -2.74
C ARG A 300 17.09 29.96 -4.15
N GLY A 301 15.88 29.48 -4.43
CA GLY A 301 15.21 29.70 -5.71
C GLY A 301 15.75 28.86 -6.90
N GLU A 302 16.74 28.00 -6.66
CA GLU A 302 17.24 27.06 -7.64
C GLU A 302 16.16 26.00 -7.97
N VAL A 303 15.91 25.77 -9.26
CA VAL A 303 15.02 24.71 -9.71
C VAL A 303 15.82 23.41 -9.80
N VAL A 304 15.49 22.48 -8.94
CA VAL A 304 16.24 21.21 -8.80
C VAL A 304 15.35 20.04 -9.19
N ARG A 305 15.91 19.11 -9.97
CA ARG A 305 15.32 17.79 -10.20
C ARG A 305 16.12 16.73 -9.44
N ILE A 306 15.44 15.97 -8.62
CA ILE A 306 15.97 14.75 -8.03
C ILE A 306 15.65 13.59 -8.95
N ASP A 307 16.66 12.90 -9.45
CA ASP A 307 16.55 11.62 -10.14
C ASP A 307 16.86 10.52 -9.12
N PHE A 308 15.81 9.86 -8.64
CA PHE A 308 15.88 8.89 -7.57
C PHE A 308 15.91 7.47 -8.12
N SER A 309 16.87 6.68 -7.63
CA SER A 309 17.00 5.26 -7.95
C SER A 309 17.14 4.41 -6.70
N ALA A 310 16.57 3.22 -6.72
CA ALA A 310 16.67 2.23 -5.65
C ALA A 310 17.58 1.07 -6.08
N THR A 311 18.35 0.53 -5.14
CA THR A 311 19.23 -0.63 -5.38
C THR A 311 18.60 -1.95 -4.94
N ASP A 312 17.53 -1.87 -4.15
CA ASP A 312 16.68 -3.00 -3.81
C ASP A 312 15.20 -2.59 -3.84
N ASN A 313 14.31 -3.53 -3.63
CA ASN A 313 12.87 -3.29 -3.73
C ASN A 313 12.21 -3.06 -2.37
N GLY A 314 12.95 -2.73 -1.32
CA GLY A 314 12.41 -2.36 -0.03
C GLY A 314 11.36 -3.34 0.50
N LEU A 315 11.66 -4.64 0.55
CA LEU A 315 10.72 -5.70 0.91
C LEU A 315 9.46 -5.74 0.00
N GLY A 316 9.60 -5.29 -1.25
CA GLY A 316 8.54 -5.31 -2.26
C GLY A 316 7.69 -4.03 -2.33
N ALA A 317 7.82 -3.11 -1.40
CA ALA A 317 7.11 -1.83 -1.42
C ALA A 317 7.82 -0.75 -2.25
N GLY A 318 9.09 -0.99 -2.60
CA GLY A 318 9.98 0.01 -3.17
C GLY A 318 10.44 1.04 -2.13
N HIS A 319 11.22 2.00 -2.56
CA HIS A 319 11.69 3.10 -1.73
C HIS A 319 11.06 4.42 -2.15
N GLY A 320 11.12 5.43 -1.30
CA GLY A 320 10.57 6.74 -1.58
C GLY A 320 11.50 7.87 -1.18
N PHE A 321 11.09 9.07 -1.51
CA PHE A 321 11.71 10.32 -1.10
C PHE A 321 10.59 11.31 -0.79
N ALA A 322 10.64 11.94 0.36
CA ALA A 322 9.77 13.05 0.69
C ALA A 322 10.56 14.13 1.40
N LEU A 323 10.24 15.37 1.12
CA LEU A 323 10.87 16.54 1.72
C LEU A 323 9.89 17.21 2.68
N ASP A 324 10.29 17.32 3.96
CA ASP A 324 9.49 17.95 5.00
C ASP A 324 9.67 19.48 5.03
N GLY A 325 8.68 20.16 5.62
CA GLY A 325 8.75 21.57 5.95
C GLY A 325 8.52 22.52 4.77
N LEU A 326 8.00 22.01 3.65
CA LEU A 326 7.57 22.83 2.52
C LEU A 326 6.05 22.91 2.44
N ASP A 327 5.53 24.07 2.04
CA ASP A 327 4.11 24.26 1.73
C ASP A 327 3.66 23.46 0.48
N GLN A 328 4.62 22.99 -0.30
CA GLN A 328 4.41 22.17 -1.48
C GLN A 328 4.78 20.70 -1.21
N ALA A 329 3.99 19.79 -1.72
CA ALA A 329 4.28 18.37 -1.63
C ALA A 329 5.40 18.00 -2.61
N VAL A 330 6.57 17.64 -2.08
CA VAL A 330 7.70 17.13 -2.85
C VAL A 330 7.95 15.69 -2.42
N PHE A 331 7.57 14.73 -3.26
CA PHE A 331 7.74 13.32 -2.91
C PHE A 331 7.86 12.39 -4.13
N ILE A 332 8.53 11.27 -3.92
CA ILE A 332 8.56 10.08 -4.76
C ILE A 332 8.11 8.90 -3.90
N ASN A 333 7.32 8.00 -4.43
CA ASN A 333 6.81 6.85 -3.68
C ASN A 333 6.88 5.58 -4.52
N GLY A 334 7.47 4.52 -3.96
CA GLY A 334 7.46 3.20 -4.56
C GLY A 334 8.49 3.00 -5.69
N ALA A 335 9.59 3.74 -5.71
CA ALA A 335 10.68 3.49 -6.65
C ALA A 335 11.28 2.10 -6.42
N GLN A 336 11.49 1.36 -7.51
CA GLN A 336 12.02 0.00 -7.51
C GLN A 336 13.28 -0.09 -8.35
N VAL A 337 14.02 -1.18 -8.19
CA VAL A 337 15.21 -1.48 -9.01
C VAL A 337 14.83 -1.45 -10.50
N GLY A 338 15.58 -0.70 -11.29
CA GLY A 338 15.34 -0.56 -12.72
C GLY A 338 14.18 0.35 -13.11
N ALA A 339 13.46 0.94 -12.15
CA ALA A 339 12.38 1.89 -12.35
C ALA A 339 12.68 3.22 -11.62
N PRO A 340 13.67 4.02 -12.07
CA PRO A 340 13.99 5.29 -11.47
C PRO A 340 12.81 6.26 -11.61
N MET A 341 12.65 7.13 -10.63
CA MET A 341 11.62 8.15 -10.58
C MET A 341 12.25 9.53 -10.40
N SER A 342 11.55 10.59 -10.78
CA SER A 342 12.06 11.94 -10.57
C SER A 342 11.00 12.90 -10.08
N VAL A 343 11.45 13.91 -9.33
CA VAL A 343 10.63 15.04 -8.88
C VAL A 343 11.42 16.34 -9.09
N THR A 344 10.74 17.38 -9.58
CA THR A 344 11.32 18.71 -9.75
C THR A 344 10.65 19.67 -8.78
N PHE A 345 11.45 20.49 -8.11
CA PHE A 345 10.94 21.46 -7.15
C PHE A 345 11.87 22.68 -7.05
N LYS A 346 11.38 23.70 -6.36
CA LYS A 346 12.13 24.92 -6.02
C LYS A 346 11.87 25.24 -4.55
N VAL A 347 12.90 25.66 -3.83
CA VAL A 347 12.76 26.11 -2.45
C VAL A 347 13.22 27.57 -2.34
N ASP A 348 12.28 28.43 -1.96
CA ASP A 348 12.52 29.89 -1.86
C ASP A 348 12.92 30.36 -0.45
N THR A 349 12.84 29.49 0.54
CA THR A 349 13.19 29.82 1.92
C THR A 349 14.50 29.12 2.31
N PRO A 350 15.55 29.87 2.72
CA PRO A 350 16.75 29.26 3.26
C PRO A 350 16.48 28.42 4.50
N GLY A 351 17.19 27.32 4.67
CA GLY A 351 16.99 26.44 5.82
C GLY A 351 17.52 25.03 5.62
N ARG A 352 17.30 24.21 6.64
CA ARG A 352 17.62 22.77 6.60
C ARG A 352 16.29 21.99 6.58
N TYR A 353 16.10 21.19 5.57
CA TYR A 353 14.89 20.40 5.34
C TYR A 353 15.25 18.94 5.37
N ASN A 354 14.56 18.18 6.22
CA ASN A 354 14.77 16.73 6.25
C ASN A 354 14.08 16.08 5.07
N PHE A 355 14.76 15.13 4.43
CA PHE A 355 14.12 14.20 3.52
C PHE A 355 14.22 12.77 4.03
N TYR A 356 13.21 11.98 3.72
CA TYR A 356 13.05 10.62 4.24
C TYR A 356 12.31 9.73 3.26
N CYS A 357 12.30 8.42 3.52
CA CYS A 357 11.53 7.48 2.72
C CYS A 357 10.03 7.62 2.99
N ALA A 358 9.29 8.17 2.04
CA ALA A 358 7.83 8.30 2.13
C ALA A 358 7.08 7.00 1.83
N THR A 359 7.75 6.01 1.26
CA THR A 359 7.15 4.69 1.06
C THR A 359 7.03 4.03 2.43
N GLN A 360 5.85 3.56 2.78
CA GLN A 360 5.64 2.76 4.00
C GLN A 360 6.25 1.36 3.84
N CYS A 361 7.55 1.31 3.61
CA CYS A 361 8.31 0.10 3.82
C CYS A 361 8.53 -0.02 5.33
N SER A 362 8.03 -1.03 5.88
CA SER A 362 7.57 -1.31 7.22
C SER A 362 8.68 -1.73 8.19
N THR A 363 9.83 -1.06 8.21
CA THR A 363 10.84 -1.37 9.22
C THR A 363 10.94 -0.22 10.22
N THR A 364 10.80 -0.55 11.51
CA THR A 364 10.88 0.43 12.61
C THR A 364 12.28 0.94 12.85
N ASP A 365 13.29 0.06 12.74
CA ASP A 365 14.65 0.40 13.16
C ASP A 365 15.54 0.87 12.00
N LEU A 366 15.24 0.45 10.77
CA LEU A 366 15.99 0.87 9.59
C LEU A 366 15.43 2.15 8.95
N HIS A 367 14.12 2.37 9.03
CA HIS A 367 13.46 3.55 8.48
C HIS A 367 13.94 4.88 9.08
N PRO A 368 14.18 5.00 10.39
CA PRO A 368 14.79 6.20 10.96
C PRO A 368 16.16 6.53 10.41
N HIS A 369 16.87 5.54 9.85
CA HIS A 369 18.17 5.72 9.22
C HIS A 369 18.08 6.13 7.75
N MET A 370 16.92 5.95 7.10
CA MET A 370 16.65 6.40 5.74
C MET A 370 16.21 7.86 5.71
N HIS A 371 17.09 8.73 6.12
CA HIS A 371 16.90 10.17 6.06
C HIS A 371 18.14 10.88 5.56
N GLY A 372 17.95 12.09 5.10
CA GLY A 372 19.00 13.00 4.72
C GLY A 372 18.56 14.45 4.92
N VAL A 373 19.41 15.37 4.56
CA VAL A 373 19.18 16.80 4.74
C VAL A 373 19.39 17.56 3.44
N LEU A 374 18.41 18.36 3.06
CA LEU A 374 18.54 19.39 2.04
C LEU A 374 18.87 20.73 2.72
N VAL A 375 19.99 21.30 2.38
CA VAL A 375 20.45 22.63 2.85
C VAL A 375 20.18 23.63 1.75
N VAL A 376 19.40 24.67 2.04
CA VAL A 376 19.09 25.77 1.13
C VAL A 376 19.82 27.01 1.61
N GLU A 377 20.73 27.52 0.80
CA GLU A 377 21.59 28.68 1.07
C GLU A 377 21.13 29.92 0.33
#